data_941ed448f4571d0870e2c8432e725749
#
_entry.id   941ed448f4571d0870e2c8432e725749
#
_cell.length_a   1.000
_cell.length_b   1.000
_cell.length_c   1.000
_cell.angle_alpha   90.00
_cell.angle_beta   90.00
_cell.angle_gamma   90.00
#
_symmetry.space_group_name_H-M   'P 1'
#
loop_
_entity.id
_entity.type
_entity.pdbx_description
1 polymer ?
#
loop_
_entity_poly.entity_id
_entity_poly.type
_entity_poly.pdbx_seq_one_letter_code
_entity_poly.pdbx_strand_id
1 'polypeptide(L)'
;MRRIFIILSIVSVLPFAANAQLSKLMSKYHEKNGVTVTQLDKSLYGLYQRNNLPPEANELLQKLEEVNILNLDLNQTDPSLSEKAIGQFREILDKPEKYKLIKSRNDEFGKQLIYTHNKNGQVTDLVVWNQNPQQVDIIELRGDIQLDKIALLSRALNLKGLNSLAALSSNADTYESYKHF
;
A
#
# COMPACT_ATOMS: atom_id res chain seq x y z
N MET A 1 -50.87 32.77 13.94
CA MET A 1 -50.41 31.49 13.33
C MET A 1 -48.92 31.62 12.95
N ARG A 2 -48.03 31.10 13.78
CA ARG A 2 -46.57 31.20 13.59
C ARG A 2 -46.11 29.91 12.90
N ARG A 3 -45.68 30.01 11.64
CA ARG A 3 -45.12 28.87 10.88
C ARG A 3 -43.65 28.73 11.23
N ILE A 4 -43.30 27.66 11.96
CA ILE A 4 -41.93 27.28 12.30
C ILE A 4 -41.41 26.49 11.09
N PHE A 5 -40.45 27.04 10.37
CA PHE A 5 -39.67 26.32 9.35
C PHE A 5 -38.51 25.60 10.06
N ILE A 6 -38.64 24.29 10.19
CA ILE A 6 -37.53 23.44 10.63
C ILE A 6 -36.63 23.19 9.41
N ILE A 7 -35.48 23.86 9.36
CA ILE A 7 -34.41 23.59 8.37
C ILE A 7 -33.69 22.36 8.84
N LEU A 8 -33.98 21.22 8.21
CA LEU A 8 -33.26 19.95 8.41
C LEU A 8 -31.92 20.03 7.68
N SER A 9 -30.85 20.45 8.39
CA SER A 9 -29.49 20.38 7.86
C SER A 9 -29.06 18.93 7.72
N ILE A 10 -29.12 18.40 6.51
CA ILE A 10 -28.51 17.10 6.16
C ILE A 10 -27.00 17.35 6.12
N VAL A 11 -26.32 17.03 7.22
CA VAL A 11 -24.87 16.92 7.24
C VAL A 11 -24.52 15.64 6.49
N SER A 12 -24.21 15.79 5.21
CA SER A 12 -23.62 14.71 4.41
C SER A 12 -22.20 14.47 4.93
N VAL A 13 -22.07 13.52 5.84
CA VAL A 13 -20.76 12.99 6.24
C VAL A 13 -20.18 12.24 5.02
N LEU A 14 -19.31 12.92 4.29
CA LEU A 14 -18.56 12.31 3.20
C LEU A 14 -17.58 11.27 3.77
N PRO A 15 -17.67 10.01 3.38
CA PRO A 15 -16.74 8.96 3.85
C PRO A 15 -15.43 9.01 3.03
N PHE A 16 -14.74 10.16 3.03
CA PHE A 16 -13.55 10.36 2.19
C PHE A 16 -12.21 10.23 2.92
N ALA A 17 -12.13 9.73 4.14
CA ALA A 17 -10.92 9.93 4.94
C ALA A 17 -10.11 8.67 5.28
N ALA A 18 -10.55 7.45 4.98
CA ALA A 18 -9.86 6.26 5.49
C ALA A 18 -8.61 5.85 4.68
N ASN A 19 -8.63 6.03 3.36
CA ASN A 19 -7.60 5.47 2.48
C ASN A 19 -6.38 6.39 2.24
N ALA A 20 -6.44 7.65 2.64
CA ALA A 20 -5.34 8.60 2.46
C ALA A 20 -4.37 8.69 3.64
N GLN A 21 -4.49 7.82 4.65
CA GLN A 21 -3.67 7.96 5.87
C GLN A 21 -2.22 7.56 5.65
N LEU A 22 -1.98 6.48 4.88
CA LEU A 22 -0.63 5.97 4.66
C LEU A 22 0.15 6.91 3.76
N SER A 23 -0.42 7.32 2.61
CA SER A 23 0.21 8.28 1.69
C SER A 23 0.45 9.66 2.34
N LYS A 24 -0.49 10.14 3.17
CA LYS A 24 -0.28 11.36 3.96
C LYS A 24 0.86 11.22 4.96
N LEU A 25 0.97 10.05 5.60
CA LEU A 25 2.06 9.80 6.52
C LEU A 25 3.40 9.72 5.77
N MET A 26 3.45 9.08 4.59
CA MET A 26 4.64 9.08 3.73
C MET A 26 5.04 10.51 3.34
N SER A 27 4.10 11.34 2.90
CA SER A 27 4.35 12.74 2.54
C SER A 27 4.92 13.57 3.70
N LYS A 28 4.52 13.30 4.96
CA LYS A 28 5.06 13.95 6.14
C LYS A 28 6.56 13.73 6.33
N TYR A 29 7.07 12.60 5.85
CA TYR A 29 8.49 12.23 5.95
C TYR A 29 9.30 12.59 4.71
N HIS A 30 8.69 13.05 3.64
CA HIS A 30 9.29 13.39 2.35
C HIS A 30 10.40 14.40 2.61
N GLU A 31 10.96 15.04 2.97
CA GLU A 31 12.06 16.00 3.14
C GLU A 31 12.96 15.67 4.35
N LYS A 32 12.81 14.52 4.95
CA LYS A 32 13.65 14.12 6.07
C LYS A 32 14.92 13.45 5.56
N ASN A 33 16.03 13.72 6.24
CA ASN A 33 17.31 13.09 5.90
C ASN A 33 17.20 11.55 5.98
N GLY A 34 17.73 10.86 4.97
CA GLY A 34 17.66 9.42 4.86
C GLY A 34 16.28 8.87 4.45
N VAL A 35 15.31 9.74 4.11
CA VAL A 35 13.98 9.31 3.65
C VAL A 35 13.75 9.72 2.21
N THR A 36 13.35 8.76 1.38
CA THR A 36 12.90 9.00 0.00
C THR A 36 11.44 8.60 -0.11
N VAL A 37 10.63 9.48 -0.68
CA VAL A 37 9.22 9.20 -1.00
C VAL A 37 9.00 9.38 -2.49
N THR A 38 8.47 8.35 -3.15
CA THR A 38 8.08 8.38 -4.55
C THR A 38 6.58 8.14 -4.64
N GLN A 39 5.89 9.02 -5.36
CA GLN A 39 4.46 8.90 -5.64
C GLN A 39 4.27 8.84 -7.15
N LEU A 40 3.63 7.77 -7.60
CA LEU A 40 3.31 7.55 -9.00
C LEU A 40 1.79 7.53 -9.13
N ASP A 41 1.25 8.53 -9.78
CA ASP A 41 -0.15 8.57 -10.15
C ASP A 41 -0.39 7.96 -11.54
N LYS A 42 -1.65 7.76 -11.88
CA LYS A 42 -2.07 7.12 -13.12
C LYS A 42 -1.52 7.81 -14.38
N SER A 43 -1.27 9.11 -14.34
CA SER A 43 -0.74 9.88 -15.49
C SER A 43 0.68 9.45 -15.86
N LEU A 44 1.45 8.96 -14.90
CA LEU A 44 2.84 8.52 -15.10
C LEU A 44 2.94 7.09 -15.62
N TYR A 45 1.88 6.29 -15.56
CA TYR A 45 1.90 4.89 -16.01
C TYR A 45 2.16 4.76 -17.52
N GLY A 46 1.85 5.79 -18.31
CA GLY A 46 2.20 5.87 -19.73
C GLY A 46 3.70 5.75 -20.00
N LEU A 47 4.55 6.10 -19.03
CA LEU A 47 6.01 5.94 -19.14
C LEU A 47 6.41 4.46 -19.09
N TYR A 48 5.68 3.65 -18.34
CA TYR A 48 5.91 2.20 -18.22
C TYR A 48 5.36 1.43 -19.42
N GLN A 49 4.30 1.91 -20.07
CA GLN A 49 3.69 1.28 -21.24
C GLN A 49 4.65 1.23 -22.46
N ARG A 50 5.66 2.09 -22.51
CA ARG A 50 6.68 2.12 -23.59
C ARG A 50 7.60 0.90 -23.58
N ASN A 51 7.57 0.07 -22.56
CA ASN A 51 8.49 -1.05 -22.35
C ASN A 51 7.95 -2.40 -22.85
N ASN A 52 7.10 -2.43 -23.89
CA ASN A 52 6.53 -3.67 -24.43
C ASN A 52 5.93 -4.62 -23.39
N LEU A 53 5.18 -4.07 -22.43
CA LEU A 53 4.50 -4.89 -21.45
C LEU A 53 3.44 -5.77 -22.10
N PRO A 54 3.26 -7.01 -21.60
CA PRO A 54 2.14 -7.85 -22.04
C PRO A 54 0.80 -7.12 -21.87
N PRO A 55 -0.18 -7.31 -22.78
CA PRO A 55 -1.47 -6.63 -22.70
C PRO A 55 -2.15 -6.76 -21.33
N GLU A 56 -2.08 -7.93 -20.73
CA GLU A 56 -2.64 -8.21 -19.41
C GLU A 56 -1.97 -7.37 -18.29
N ALA A 57 -0.66 -7.16 -18.37
CA ALA A 57 0.07 -6.31 -17.42
C ALA A 57 -0.34 -4.84 -17.58
N ASN A 58 -0.57 -4.38 -18.82
CA ASN A 58 -1.09 -3.04 -19.08
C ASN A 58 -2.50 -2.85 -18.52
N GLU A 59 -3.39 -3.84 -18.67
CA GLU A 59 -4.72 -3.81 -18.06
C GLU A 59 -4.65 -3.64 -16.54
N LEU A 60 -3.77 -4.39 -15.89
CA LEU A 60 -3.59 -4.32 -14.44
C LEU A 60 -3.05 -2.95 -14.01
N LEU A 61 -2.09 -2.37 -14.75
CA LEU A 61 -1.60 -1.02 -14.48
C LEU A 61 -2.71 0.03 -14.59
N GLN A 62 -3.61 -0.10 -15.56
CA GLN A 62 -4.73 0.83 -15.72
C GLN A 62 -5.75 0.77 -14.56
N LYS A 63 -5.78 -0.34 -13.82
CA LYS A 63 -6.63 -0.52 -12.64
C LYS A 63 -6.01 0.08 -11.37
N LEU A 64 -4.71 0.36 -11.37
CA LEU A 64 -4.08 1.09 -10.27
C LEU A 64 -4.42 2.58 -10.37
N GLU A 65 -4.70 3.17 -9.23
CA GLU A 65 -4.91 4.60 -9.05
C GLU A 65 -3.63 5.30 -8.66
N GLU A 66 -2.86 4.68 -7.77
CA GLU A 66 -1.69 5.28 -7.16
C GLU A 66 -0.70 4.20 -6.69
N VAL A 67 0.59 4.51 -6.79
CA VAL A 67 1.68 3.73 -6.19
C VAL A 67 2.51 4.67 -5.34
N ASN A 68 2.61 4.39 -4.05
CA ASN A 68 3.41 5.14 -3.10
C ASN A 68 4.55 4.27 -2.59
N ILE A 69 5.75 4.82 -2.56
CA ILE A 69 6.95 4.15 -2.08
C ILE A 69 7.64 5.05 -1.08
N LEU A 70 7.90 4.54 0.10
CA LEU A 70 8.78 5.16 1.07
C LEU A 70 9.98 4.25 1.29
N ASN A 71 11.16 4.80 1.14
CA ASN A 71 12.43 4.19 1.56
C ASN A 71 12.99 4.99 2.74
N LEU A 72 13.30 4.29 3.82
CA LEU A 72 13.91 4.84 5.04
C LEU A 72 15.28 4.17 5.21
N ASP A 73 16.35 4.91 4.92
CA ASP A 73 17.72 4.49 5.15
C ASP A 73 18.09 4.68 6.64
N LEU A 74 18.19 3.56 7.36
CA LEU A 74 18.47 3.58 8.80
C LEU A 74 19.89 4.02 9.16
N ASN A 75 20.81 3.99 8.20
CA ASN A 75 22.19 4.48 8.42
C ASN A 75 22.30 5.99 8.28
N GLN A 76 21.38 6.62 7.53
CA GLN A 76 21.40 8.07 7.27
C GLN A 76 20.37 8.83 8.09
N THR A 77 19.31 8.14 8.57
CA THR A 77 18.23 8.74 9.34
C THR A 77 18.58 8.76 10.82
N ASP A 78 18.23 9.86 11.51
CA ASP A 78 18.30 9.92 12.97
C ASP A 78 17.53 8.77 13.61
N PRO A 79 18.11 8.02 14.58
CA PRO A 79 17.47 6.86 15.20
C PRO A 79 16.09 7.17 15.80
N SER A 80 15.93 8.30 16.47
CA SER A 80 14.65 8.72 17.07
C SER A 80 13.61 9.03 15.99
N LEU A 81 14.02 9.59 14.85
CA LEU A 81 13.15 9.84 13.71
C LEU A 81 12.72 8.52 13.06
N SER A 82 13.64 7.58 12.88
CA SER A 82 13.35 6.29 12.27
C SER A 82 12.42 5.44 13.14
N GLU A 83 12.66 5.35 14.45
CA GLU A 83 11.77 4.67 15.39
C GLU A 83 10.36 5.26 15.38
N LYS A 84 10.26 6.60 15.40
CA LYS A 84 8.98 7.31 15.33
C LYS A 84 8.25 7.02 14.02
N ALA A 85 8.95 7.05 12.89
CA ALA A 85 8.38 6.74 11.58
C ALA A 85 7.85 5.32 11.55
N ILE A 86 8.68 4.34 11.89
CA ILE A 86 8.33 2.92 11.96
C ILE A 86 7.10 2.72 12.85
N GLY A 87 7.09 3.31 14.06
CA GLY A 87 5.98 3.22 15.00
C GLY A 87 4.67 3.74 14.41
N GLN A 88 4.69 4.92 13.76
CA GLN A 88 3.48 5.52 13.18
C GLN A 88 2.93 4.71 12.00
N PHE A 89 3.80 4.16 11.14
CA PHE A 89 3.35 3.28 10.05
C PHE A 89 2.76 1.98 10.58
N ARG A 90 3.41 1.38 11.58
CA ARG A 90 2.91 0.16 12.23
C ARG A 90 1.57 0.40 12.91
N GLU A 91 1.38 1.53 13.58
CA GLU A 91 0.11 1.90 14.21
C GLU A 91 -1.05 1.92 13.21
N ILE A 92 -0.80 2.33 11.95
CA ILE A 92 -1.82 2.31 10.90
C ILE A 92 -2.05 0.89 10.38
N LEU A 93 -0.97 0.16 10.09
CA LEU A 93 -1.02 -1.15 9.43
C LEU A 93 -1.52 -2.27 10.34
N ASP A 94 -1.27 -2.16 11.65
CA ASP A 94 -1.69 -3.16 12.63
C ASP A 94 -3.15 -2.98 13.12
N LYS A 95 -3.90 -2.01 12.55
CA LYS A 95 -5.34 -1.84 12.81
C LYS A 95 -6.14 -2.86 12.01
N PRO A 96 -6.67 -3.93 12.64
CA PRO A 96 -7.33 -5.03 11.93
C PRO A 96 -8.61 -4.62 11.19
N GLU A 97 -9.24 -3.53 11.63
CA GLU A 97 -10.40 -2.94 10.96
C GLU A 97 -10.06 -2.25 9.63
N LYS A 98 -8.77 -1.95 9.40
CA LYS A 98 -8.29 -1.30 8.17
C LYS A 98 -7.49 -2.23 7.29
N TYR A 99 -6.48 -2.86 7.88
CA TYR A 99 -5.54 -3.69 7.13
C TYR A 99 -5.52 -5.11 7.70
N LYS A 100 -5.56 -6.08 6.80
CA LYS A 100 -5.40 -7.49 7.13
C LYS A 100 -3.99 -7.93 6.73
N LEU A 101 -3.22 -8.43 7.68
CA LEU A 101 -1.95 -9.09 7.39
C LEU A 101 -2.24 -10.42 6.70
N ILE A 102 -1.78 -10.57 5.45
CA ILE A 102 -1.99 -11.79 4.65
C ILE A 102 -0.74 -12.65 4.52
N LYS A 103 0.45 -12.07 4.74
CA LYS A 103 1.72 -12.80 4.71
C LYS A 103 2.73 -12.15 5.64
N SER A 104 3.46 -13.00 6.37
CA SER A 104 4.63 -12.60 7.17
C SER A 104 5.77 -13.56 6.88
N ARG A 105 6.95 -13.01 6.62
CA ARG A 105 8.23 -13.72 6.50
C ARG A 105 9.26 -13.02 7.37
N ASN A 106 10.06 -13.78 8.07
CA ASN A 106 11.21 -13.30 8.82
C ASN A 106 12.35 -14.31 8.64
N ASP A 107 13.40 -13.91 7.96
CA ASP A 107 14.55 -14.74 7.62
C ASP A 107 15.86 -13.94 7.74
N GLU A 108 16.96 -14.51 7.30
CA GLU A 108 18.29 -13.88 7.31
C GLU A 108 18.38 -12.57 6.48
N PHE A 109 17.48 -12.39 5.50
CA PHE A 109 17.41 -11.19 4.66
C PHE A 109 16.57 -10.08 5.26
N GLY A 110 15.83 -10.38 6.36
CA GLY A 110 14.99 -9.43 7.06
C GLY A 110 13.55 -9.85 7.20
N LYS A 111 12.72 -8.87 7.57
CA LYS A 111 11.28 -9.05 7.82
C LYS A 111 10.48 -8.50 6.65
N GLN A 112 9.55 -9.29 6.15
CA GLN A 112 8.55 -8.86 5.17
C GLN A 112 7.15 -9.10 5.71
N LEU A 113 6.31 -8.09 5.57
CA LEU A 113 4.88 -8.16 5.91
C LEU A 113 4.07 -7.67 4.72
N ILE A 114 2.98 -8.36 4.40
CA ILE A 114 2.09 -7.98 3.33
C ILE A 114 0.69 -7.83 3.91
N TYR A 115 0.12 -6.65 3.70
CA TYR A 115 -1.21 -6.27 4.17
C TYR A 115 -2.12 -5.96 3.00
N THR A 116 -3.42 -6.21 3.20
CA THR A 116 -4.46 -5.77 2.27
C THR A 116 -5.54 -4.99 2.99
N HIS A 117 -6.13 -4.04 2.29
CA HIS A 117 -7.41 -3.44 2.66
C HIS A 117 -8.46 -3.86 1.65
N ASN A 118 -9.61 -4.30 2.14
CA ASN A 118 -10.71 -4.76 1.31
C ASN A 118 -11.92 -3.83 1.49
N LYS A 119 -12.53 -3.47 0.37
CA LYS A 119 -13.79 -2.72 0.35
C LYS A 119 -14.79 -3.47 -0.52
N ASN A 120 -15.96 -3.80 0.04
CA ASN A 120 -17.01 -4.54 -0.68
C ASN A 120 -16.53 -5.87 -1.31
N GLY A 121 -15.63 -6.58 -0.64
CA GLY A 121 -15.10 -7.85 -1.14
C GLY A 121 -13.95 -7.74 -2.14
N GLN A 122 -13.54 -6.52 -2.50
CA GLN A 122 -12.47 -6.25 -3.44
C GLN A 122 -11.25 -5.70 -2.70
N VAL A 123 -10.04 -6.14 -3.08
CA VAL A 123 -8.80 -5.58 -2.56
C VAL A 123 -8.55 -4.22 -3.22
N THR A 124 -8.58 -3.16 -2.41
CA THR A 124 -8.36 -1.78 -2.87
C THR A 124 -6.98 -1.23 -2.51
N ASP A 125 -6.33 -1.84 -1.53
CA ASP A 125 -4.98 -1.45 -1.14
C ASP A 125 -4.15 -2.70 -0.83
N LEU A 126 -2.92 -2.72 -1.32
CA LEU A 126 -1.90 -3.70 -1.00
C LEU A 126 -0.68 -2.97 -0.47
N VAL A 127 -0.24 -3.33 0.73
CA VAL A 127 0.96 -2.74 1.34
C VAL A 127 2.01 -3.80 1.57
N VAL A 128 3.20 -3.56 1.05
CA VAL A 128 4.38 -4.39 1.29
C VAL A 128 5.34 -3.62 2.18
N TRP A 129 5.62 -4.20 3.33
CA TRP A 129 6.64 -3.75 4.27
C TRP A 129 7.84 -4.68 4.18
N ASN A 130 8.99 -4.14 3.81
CA ASN A 130 10.26 -4.84 3.87
C ASN A 130 11.17 -4.11 4.86
N GLN A 131 11.80 -4.84 5.75
CA GLN A 131 12.73 -4.29 6.74
C GLN A 131 13.93 -5.18 6.89
N ASN A 132 15.10 -4.59 6.79
CA ASN A 132 16.39 -5.21 7.13
C ASN A 132 17.18 -4.28 8.07
N PRO A 133 18.39 -4.62 8.53
CA PRO A 133 19.16 -3.78 9.43
C PRO A 133 19.55 -2.39 8.88
N GLN A 134 19.53 -2.19 7.55
CA GLN A 134 19.96 -0.97 6.90
C GLN A 134 18.79 -0.09 6.43
N GLN A 135 17.62 -0.67 6.16
CA GLN A 135 16.52 0.08 5.57
C GLN A 135 15.15 -0.50 5.88
N VAL A 136 14.14 0.36 5.76
CA VAL A 136 12.72 -0.02 5.70
C VAL A 136 12.13 0.51 4.41
N ASP A 137 11.52 -0.38 3.62
CA ASP A 137 10.74 -0.03 2.45
C ASP A 137 9.26 -0.27 2.71
N ILE A 138 8.44 0.71 2.40
CA ILE A 138 6.98 0.59 2.43
C ILE A 138 6.46 0.92 1.04
N ILE A 139 5.80 -0.05 0.41
CA ILE A 139 5.21 0.10 -0.92
C ILE A 139 3.71 -0.07 -0.78
N GLU A 140 2.96 0.94 -1.14
CA GLU A 140 1.50 0.93 -1.19
C GLU A 140 1.04 0.96 -2.64
N LEU A 141 0.25 -0.03 -3.04
CA LEU A 141 -0.48 -0.05 -4.29
C LEU A 141 -1.96 0.21 -3.98
N ARG A 142 -2.58 1.14 -4.71
CA ARG A 142 -4.00 1.47 -4.56
C ARG A 142 -4.74 1.34 -5.88
N GLY A 143 -5.96 0.82 -5.84
CA GLY A 143 -6.81 0.62 -7.01
C GLY A 143 -7.56 -0.71 -6.96
N ASP A 144 -7.94 -1.23 -8.11
CA ASP A 144 -8.52 -2.58 -8.24
C ASP A 144 -7.39 -3.62 -8.33
N ILE A 145 -7.08 -4.27 -7.19
CA ILE A 145 -5.93 -5.16 -7.07
C ILE A 145 -6.37 -6.63 -7.16
N GLN A 146 -5.86 -7.32 -8.19
CA GLN A 146 -6.05 -8.75 -8.39
C GLN A 146 -4.83 -9.49 -7.82
N LEU A 147 -4.99 -10.10 -6.63
CA LEU A 147 -3.88 -10.75 -5.92
C LEU A 147 -3.30 -11.95 -6.67
N ASP A 148 -4.12 -12.69 -7.41
CA ASP A 148 -3.71 -13.80 -8.27
C ASP A 148 -2.80 -13.35 -9.42
N LYS A 149 -2.91 -12.10 -9.84
CA LYS A 149 -2.12 -11.47 -10.92
C LYS A 149 -1.04 -10.52 -10.45
N ILE A 150 -0.83 -10.41 -9.14
CA ILE A 150 0.09 -9.44 -8.56
C ILE A 150 1.55 -9.62 -9.03
N ALA A 151 1.94 -10.83 -9.41
CA ALA A 151 3.26 -11.12 -9.97
C ALA A 151 3.49 -10.43 -11.34
N LEU A 152 2.42 -10.24 -12.12
CA LEU A 152 2.50 -9.48 -13.38
C LEU A 152 2.71 -8.00 -13.10
N LEU A 153 1.97 -7.43 -12.14
CA LEU A 153 2.17 -6.04 -11.70
C LEU A 153 3.57 -5.80 -11.16
N SER A 154 4.08 -6.70 -10.34
CA SER A 154 5.44 -6.62 -9.80
C SER A 154 6.49 -6.53 -10.91
N ARG A 155 6.37 -7.35 -11.94
CA ARG A 155 7.27 -7.31 -13.10
C ARG A 155 7.09 -6.06 -13.95
N ALA A 156 5.85 -5.64 -14.17
CA ALA A 156 5.52 -4.46 -14.96
C ALA A 156 6.08 -3.18 -14.34
N LEU A 157 5.93 -3.03 -13.04
CA LEU A 157 6.43 -1.86 -12.29
C LEU A 157 7.94 -1.90 -12.06
N ASN A 158 8.56 -3.09 -12.16
CA ASN A 158 10.00 -3.30 -11.90
C ASN A 158 10.49 -2.63 -10.60
N LEU A 159 9.64 -2.61 -9.58
CA LEU A 159 9.96 -2.01 -8.30
C LEU A 159 10.71 -3.00 -7.41
N LYS A 160 11.87 -2.58 -6.91
CA LYS A 160 12.57 -3.33 -5.87
C LYS A 160 11.62 -3.50 -4.67
N GLY A 161 11.58 -4.70 -4.11
CA GLY A 161 10.67 -5.00 -3.00
C GLY A 161 9.33 -5.62 -3.39
N LEU A 162 8.85 -5.44 -4.63
CA LEU A 162 7.66 -6.14 -5.13
C LEU A 162 7.98 -7.55 -5.68
N ASN A 163 9.24 -7.87 -5.95
CA ASN A 163 9.62 -9.18 -6.51
C ASN A 163 9.16 -10.37 -5.66
N SER A 164 9.06 -10.16 -4.36
CA SER A 164 8.53 -11.15 -3.41
C SER A 164 7.02 -11.41 -3.56
N LEU A 165 6.28 -10.51 -4.23
CA LEU A 165 4.85 -10.70 -4.51
C LEU A 165 4.61 -11.81 -5.53
N ALA A 166 5.61 -12.17 -6.34
CA ALA A 166 5.52 -13.31 -7.24
C ALA A 166 5.18 -14.62 -6.48
N ALA A 167 5.61 -14.73 -5.22
CA ALA A 167 5.29 -15.85 -4.36
C ALA A 167 3.83 -15.85 -3.83
N LEU A 168 3.07 -14.78 -3.99
CA LEU A 168 1.64 -14.76 -3.64
C LEU A 168 0.78 -15.44 -4.70
N SER A 169 1.14 -15.30 -5.97
CA SER A 169 0.39 -15.90 -7.08
C SER A 169 0.61 -17.42 -7.21
N SER A 170 1.71 -17.95 -6.67
CA SER A 170 1.99 -19.39 -6.69
C SER A 170 1.28 -20.17 -5.56
N ASN A 171 0.71 -19.50 -4.58
CA ASN A 171 0.06 -20.08 -3.41
C ASN A 171 -1.42 -19.67 -3.31
N ALA A 172 -2.13 -19.61 -4.43
CA ALA A 172 -3.58 -19.34 -4.43
C ALA A 172 -4.35 -20.34 -3.54
N ASP A 173 -3.85 -21.57 -3.40
CA ASP A 173 -4.44 -22.61 -2.55
C ASP A 173 -4.33 -22.32 -1.04
N THR A 174 -3.40 -21.43 -0.62
CA THR A 174 -3.22 -21.09 0.79
C THR A 174 -4.18 -19.98 1.27
N TYR A 175 -4.80 -19.25 0.33
CA TYR A 175 -5.69 -18.13 0.66
C TYR A 175 -7.05 -18.58 1.24
N GLU A 176 -7.52 -19.79 0.90
CA GLU A 176 -8.78 -20.36 1.43
C GLU A 176 -8.67 -20.77 2.91
N SER A 177 -7.47 -21.09 3.41
CA SER A 177 -7.29 -21.59 4.79
C SER A 177 -7.46 -20.51 5.86
N TYR A 178 -7.43 -19.22 5.50
CA TYR A 178 -7.57 -18.10 6.45
C TYR A 178 -8.99 -17.54 6.55
N LYS A 179 -9.96 -18.12 5.84
CA LYS A 179 -11.38 -17.70 5.93
C LYS A 179 -12.11 -18.20 7.17
N HIS A 180 -11.48 -19.05 8.00
CA HIS A 180 -12.11 -19.72 9.12
C HIS A 180 -11.52 -19.42 10.51
N PHE A 181 -10.92 -18.24 10.69
CA PHE A 181 -10.54 -17.75 12.03
C PHE A 181 -11.06 -16.35 12.28
#